data_a124d96def4cb94a9df710391025e49a
#
_entry.id   a124d96def4cb94a9df710391025e49a
#
_cell.length_a   1.000
_cell.length_b   1.000
_cell.length_c   1.000
_cell.angle_alpha   90.00
_cell.angle_beta   90.00
_cell.angle_gamma   90.00
#
_symmetry.space_group_name_H-M   'P 1'
#
loop_
_entity.id
_entity.type
_entity.pdbx_description
1 polymer ?
#
loop_
_entity_poly.entity_id
_entity_poly.type
_entity_poly.pdbx_seq_one_letter_code
_entity_poly.pdbx_strand_id
1 'polypeptide(L)'
;MRHSSRSRILSCLGFLLISIPSLYGQQYGTIAGEVHVSKGDVPGRMLVELQLHGSPINSEYTDEQGKFGFGPVTSNVYHIVIRDDRFYPVDQRVTVDLSVSAVTMVQITLIPREQASQQDRSSSVAGANPYLIDLSEYKRHFPKAAVKEFDKGVDADKERRTDDAIRHYEKAISQAPDFYPARNNLGSDYLSKSDFADAQRQFEEAIRLNKDDSQAYFNLGNVLTLTGHLEDAARVLEQGLEKRPNSAFGHFLLGSLYSRAGQNAQAERNLEDALKLDPTMPQVYLQLVNLYLEENRKAEAISELQAFLHAFPEGAFTPKARQVLKKLQLERPAAASR
;
A
#
# COMPACT_ATOMS: atom_id res chain seq x y z
N MET A 1 75.50 -56.46 8.85
CA MET A 1 74.06 -56.73 8.94
C MET A 1 73.40 -55.46 9.46
N ARG A 2 72.73 -54.73 8.57
CA ARG A 2 71.35 -54.32 8.52
C ARG A 2 70.72 -53.98 9.91
N HIS A 3 70.37 -52.74 10.24
CA HIS A 3 69.11 -52.12 9.94
C HIS A 3 69.10 -50.61 10.26
N SER A 4 68.63 -49.87 9.35
CA SER A 4 68.09 -48.56 9.25
C SER A 4 67.14 -48.20 10.39
N SER A 5 67.19 -46.97 10.88
CA SER A 5 65.97 -46.26 11.35
C SER A 5 66.14 -44.75 11.22
N ARG A 6 65.12 -44.17 10.71
CA ARG A 6 64.97 -42.83 10.19
C ARG A 6 64.93 -41.75 11.29
N SER A 7 65.73 -40.75 11.09
CA SER A 7 65.62 -39.43 11.74
C SER A 7 64.25 -38.72 11.44
N ARG A 8 63.58 -38.24 12.46
CA ARG A 8 62.50 -37.24 12.33
C ARG A 8 63.03 -35.90 12.82
N ILE A 9 63.25 -35.01 11.87
CA ILE A 9 63.47 -33.59 12.13
C ILE A 9 62.11 -32.94 12.46
N LEU A 10 61.97 -32.45 13.69
CA LEU A 10 60.87 -31.59 14.07
C LEU A 10 61.28 -30.16 13.78
N SER A 11 60.74 -29.61 12.71
CA SER A 11 60.87 -28.20 12.38
C SER A 11 59.84 -27.41 13.19
N CYS A 12 60.28 -26.65 14.19
CA CYS A 12 59.49 -25.65 14.86
C CYS A 12 59.35 -24.43 13.93
N LEU A 13 58.24 -24.36 13.17
CA LEU A 13 57.79 -23.12 12.55
C LEU A 13 57.05 -22.31 13.59
N GLY A 14 57.68 -21.22 14.08
CA GLY A 14 57.06 -20.21 14.89
C GLY A 14 55.96 -19.52 14.08
N PHE A 15 54.69 -19.68 14.49
CA PHE A 15 53.60 -18.89 14.00
C PHE A 15 53.74 -17.47 14.55
N LEU A 16 54.17 -16.55 13.71
CA LEU A 16 54.07 -15.12 13.95
C LEU A 16 52.58 -14.76 13.85
N LEU A 17 51.87 -14.60 14.99
CA LEU A 17 50.55 -14.04 15.06
C LEU A 17 50.67 -12.57 14.67
N ILE A 18 50.50 -12.28 13.38
CA ILE A 18 50.18 -10.94 12.91
C ILE A 18 48.73 -10.72 13.31
N SER A 19 48.52 -9.91 14.34
CA SER A 19 47.19 -9.37 14.66
C SER A 19 46.75 -8.47 13.52
N ILE A 20 45.97 -9.04 12.60
CA ILE A 20 45.24 -8.26 11.61
C ILE A 20 44.17 -7.46 12.40
N PRO A 21 44.16 -6.13 12.33
CA PRO A 21 43.10 -5.39 12.95
C PRO A 21 41.76 -5.85 12.31
N SER A 22 40.82 -6.22 13.14
CA SER A 22 39.46 -6.58 12.73
C SER A 22 38.93 -5.47 11.85
N LEU A 23 38.97 -5.64 10.53
CA LEU A 23 38.04 -4.88 9.67
C LEU A 23 36.64 -5.16 10.21
N TYR A 24 35.91 -4.14 10.51
CA TYR A 24 34.50 -4.22 10.79
C TYR A 24 33.82 -5.04 9.70
N GLY A 25 33.60 -6.32 9.98
CA GLY A 25 32.94 -7.23 9.04
C GLY A 25 31.52 -6.70 8.82
N GLN A 26 31.19 -6.34 7.58
CA GLN A 26 29.83 -6.12 7.22
C GLN A 26 29.03 -7.35 7.67
N GLN A 27 28.08 -7.15 8.58
CA GLN A 27 27.19 -8.22 8.95
C GLN A 27 26.23 -8.45 7.78
N TYR A 28 26.11 -9.69 7.35
CA TYR A 28 25.20 -10.09 6.31
C TYR A 28 24.09 -10.95 6.91
N GLY A 29 22.89 -10.76 6.41
CA GLY A 29 21.71 -11.55 6.76
C GLY A 29 21.07 -12.19 5.55
N THR A 30 19.91 -12.73 5.77
CA THR A 30 19.07 -13.37 4.74
C THR A 30 17.65 -12.88 4.87
N ILE A 31 16.99 -12.62 3.74
CA ILE A 31 15.53 -12.49 3.67
C ILE A 31 15.00 -13.84 3.23
N ALA A 32 14.11 -14.45 4.04
CA ALA A 32 13.41 -15.68 3.70
C ALA A 32 11.91 -15.39 3.63
N GLY A 33 11.23 -15.88 2.60
CA GLY A 33 9.82 -15.59 2.43
C GLY A 33 9.01 -16.74 1.87
N GLU A 34 7.71 -16.61 1.97
CA GLU A 34 6.75 -17.56 1.44
C GLU A 34 5.61 -16.80 0.75
N VAL A 35 5.25 -17.28 -0.43
CA VAL A 35 4.18 -16.72 -1.26
C VAL A 35 2.94 -17.60 -1.12
N HIS A 36 1.83 -16.99 -0.73
CA HIS A 36 0.52 -17.62 -0.63
C HIS A 36 -0.46 -17.00 -1.63
N VAL A 37 -1.47 -17.75 -2.04
CA VAL A 37 -2.60 -17.21 -2.79
C VAL A 37 -3.80 -17.07 -1.86
N SER A 38 -4.50 -15.94 -1.94
CA SER A 38 -5.64 -15.64 -1.07
C SER A 38 -6.76 -16.68 -1.15
N LYS A 39 -6.92 -17.34 -2.31
CA LYS A 39 -7.78 -18.50 -2.53
C LYS A 39 -7.18 -19.36 -3.65
N GLY A 40 -6.90 -20.63 -3.39
CA GLY A 40 -6.38 -21.59 -4.35
C GLY A 40 -5.07 -22.23 -3.91
N ASP A 41 -4.52 -23.05 -4.77
CA ASP A 41 -3.25 -23.73 -4.56
C ASP A 41 -2.08 -22.75 -4.68
N VAL A 42 -0.94 -23.12 -4.09
CA VAL A 42 0.31 -22.37 -4.24
C VAL A 42 0.57 -22.16 -5.74
N PRO A 43 0.80 -20.91 -6.18
CA PRO A 43 1.11 -20.67 -7.58
C PRO A 43 2.42 -21.39 -7.89
N GLY A 44 2.48 -22.09 -9.00
CA GLY A 44 3.73 -22.71 -9.42
C GLY A 44 4.90 -21.72 -9.39
N ARG A 45 6.06 -22.17 -9.80
CA ARG A 45 7.31 -21.41 -9.77
C ARG A 45 7.15 -19.97 -10.26
N MET A 46 7.40 -18.96 -9.38
CA MET A 46 7.22 -17.54 -9.62
C MET A 46 8.55 -16.79 -9.47
N LEU A 47 8.78 -15.81 -10.32
CA LEU A 47 9.93 -14.92 -10.19
C LEU A 47 9.65 -13.88 -9.10
N VAL A 48 10.55 -13.83 -8.12
CA VAL A 48 10.57 -12.84 -7.03
C VAL A 48 11.81 -11.98 -7.21
N GLU A 49 11.64 -10.67 -7.29
CA GLU A 49 12.74 -9.71 -7.41
C GLU A 49 13.01 -9.04 -6.06
N LEU A 50 14.27 -8.96 -5.66
CA LEU A 50 14.70 -8.11 -4.56
C LEU A 50 15.24 -6.79 -5.13
N GLN A 51 14.64 -5.69 -4.71
CA GLN A 51 15.03 -4.36 -5.14
C GLN A 51 15.60 -3.54 -3.99
N LEU A 52 16.60 -2.73 -4.31
CA LEU A 52 17.16 -1.73 -3.41
C LEU A 52 17.12 -0.38 -4.13
N HIS A 53 16.51 0.62 -3.49
CA HIS A 53 16.33 1.96 -4.08
C HIS A 53 15.66 1.94 -5.47
N GLY A 54 14.67 1.04 -5.66
CA GLY A 54 13.93 0.91 -6.92
C GLY A 54 14.66 0.18 -8.05
N SER A 55 15.89 -0.34 -7.79
CA SER A 55 16.65 -1.13 -8.76
C SER A 55 16.72 -2.59 -8.35
N PRO A 56 16.45 -3.55 -9.24
CA PRO A 56 16.60 -4.97 -8.94
C PRO A 56 18.08 -5.27 -8.66
N ILE A 57 18.35 -5.90 -7.51
CA ILE A 57 19.67 -6.31 -7.07
C ILE A 57 19.84 -7.82 -7.06
N ASN A 58 18.73 -8.56 -6.94
CA ASN A 58 18.69 -10.02 -7.03
C ASN A 58 17.32 -10.49 -7.52
N SER A 59 17.26 -11.70 -8.07
CA SER A 59 16.00 -12.32 -8.49
C SER A 59 16.08 -13.83 -8.27
N GLU A 60 15.06 -14.39 -7.64
CA GLU A 60 14.96 -15.81 -7.32
C GLU A 60 13.59 -16.35 -7.72
N TYR A 61 13.52 -17.66 -7.98
CA TYR A 61 12.23 -18.31 -8.19
C TYR A 61 11.76 -18.99 -6.90
N THR A 62 10.48 -18.93 -6.64
CA THR A 62 9.87 -19.75 -5.57
C THR A 62 10.07 -21.23 -5.84
N ASP A 63 10.18 -22.01 -4.77
CA ASP A 63 10.06 -23.48 -4.84
C ASP A 63 8.61 -23.93 -5.02
N GLU A 64 8.38 -25.26 -5.04
CA GLU A 64 7.05 -25.86 -5.18
C GLU A 64 6.10 -25.54 -4.01
N GLN A 65 6.64 -25.13 -2.87
CA GLN A 65 5.89 -24.70 -1.69
C GLN A 65 5.69 -23.19 -1.61
N GLY A 66 6.13 -22.44 -2.63
CA GLY A 66 6.05 -20.99 -2.67
C GLY A 66 7.15 -20.26 -1.89
N LYS A 67 8.20 -20.95 -1.41
CA LYS A 67 9.26 -20.34 -0.63
C LYS A 67 10.35 -19.77 -1.50
N PHE A 68 10.95 -18.66 -1.03
CA PHE A 68 12.09 -18.00 -1.67
C PHE A 68 13.08 -17.47 -0.63
N GLY A 69 14.30 -17.13 -1.04
CA GLY A 69 15.30 -16.56 -0.14
C GLY A 69 16.33 -15.71 -0.86
N PHE A 70 16.70 -14.59 -0.25
CA PHE A 70 17.72 -13.69 -0.74
C PHE A 70 18.84 -13.56 0.30
N GLY A 71 20.08 -13.72 -0.15
CA GLY A 71 21.25 -13.51 0.67
C GLY A 71 22.53 -13.54 -0.16
N PRO A 72 23.60 -12.89 0.31
CA PRO A 72 23.69 -12.07 1.53
C PRO A 72 23.08 -10.66 1.38
N VAL A 73 22.38 -10.18 2.39
CA VAL A 73 21.83 -8.81 2.45
C VAL A 73 22.39 -8.04 3.65
N THR A 74 22.48 -6.72 3.56
CA THR A 74 22.92 -5.82 4.64
C THR A 74 21.72 -5.17 5.33
N SER A 75 21.94 -4.53 6.48
CA SER A 75 20.90 -3.71 7.11
C SER A 75 20.48 -2.59 6.16
N ASN A 76 19.25 -2.67 5.66
CA ASN A 76 18.67 -1.70 4.73
C ASN A 76 17.16 -1.94 4.58
N VAL A 77 16.51 -1.07 3.82
CA VAL A 77 15.12 -1.22 3.39
C VAL A 77 15.14 -1.74 1.95
N TYR A 78 14.54 -2.90 1.76
CA TYR A 78 14.41 -3.58 0.48
C TYR A 78 12.95 -3.60 0.05
N HIS A 79 12.73 -3.81 -1.24
CA HIS A 79 11.42 -4.10 -1.82
C HIS A 79 11.45 -5.49 -2.44
N ILE A 80 10.44 -6.30 -2.13
CA ILE A 80 10.21 -7.59 -2.76
C ILE A 80 9.10 -7.40 -3.76
N VAL A 81 9.41 -7.62 -5.03
CA VAL A 81 8.51 -7.37 -6.15
C VAL A 81 8.18 -8.67 -6.85
N ILE A 82 6.88 -8.91 -7.06
CA ILE A 82 6.38 -10.02 -7.88
C ILE A 82 5.49 -9.45 -8.97
N ARG A 83 5.83 -9.74 -10.23
CA ARG A 83 5.05 -9.37 -11.41
C ARG A 83 4.69 -10.63 -12.17
N ASP A 84 3.43 -11.01 -12.09
CA ASP A 84 2.87 -12.16 -12.80
C ASP A 84 1.49 -11.77 -13.32
N ASP A 85 1.22 -12.06 -14.60
CA ASP A 85 -0.01 -11.61 -15.26
C ASP A 85 -1.30 -12.21 -14.66
N ARG A 86 -1.18 -13.30 -13.94
CA ARG A 86 -2.29 -13.97 -13.24
C ARG A 86 -2.74 -13.27 -11.97
N PHE A 87 -1.85 -12.44 -11.39
CA PHE A 87 -2.05 -11.80 -10.09
C PHE A 87 -1.90 -10.28 -10.18
N TYR A 88 -2.41 -9.56 -9.19
CA TYR A 88 -2.02 -8.17 -8.99
C TYR A 88 -0.54 -8.11 -8.63
N PRO A 89 0.20 -7.13 -9.19
CA PRO A 89 1.61 -6.97 -8.86
C PRO A 89 1.78 -6.68 -7.36
N VAL A 90 2.77 -7.28 -6.76
CA VAL A 90 3.15 -7.04 -5.36
C VAL A 90 4.45 -6.28 -5.33
N ASP A 91 4.51 -5.25 -4.51
CA ASP A 91 5.72 -4.53 -4.11
C ASP A 91 5.67 -4.39 -2.58
N GLN A 92 6.37 -5.30 -1.88
CA GLN A 92 6.38 -5.34 -0.43
C GLN A 92 7.70 -4.81 0.12
N ARG A 93 7.62 -3.76 0.91
CA ARG A 93 8.75 -3.21 1.64
C ARG A 93 9.17 -4.14 2.78
N VAL A 94 10.48 -4.35 2.91
CA VAL A 94 11.10 -5.21 3.93
C VAL A 94 12.29 -4.48 4.56
N THR A 95 12.23 -4.27 5.86
CA THR A 95 13.35 -3.69 6.62
C THR A 95 14.20 -4.83 7.19
N VAL A 96 15.47 -4.86 6.80
CA VAL A 96 16.47 -5.77 7.37
C VAL A 96 17.29 -5.01 8.41
N ASP A 97 17.19 -5.45 9.65
CA ASP A 97 17.97 -4.93 10.77
C ASP A 97 18.78 -6.07 11.39
N LEU A 98 20.07 -6.13 11.03
CA LEU A 98 20.98 -7.19 11.48
C LEU A 98 21.38 -7.06 12.96
N SER A 99 21.04 -5.94 13.62
CA SER A 99 21.17 -5.82 15.07
C SER A 99 20.11 -6.61 15.82
N VAL A 100 18.99 -6.90 15.16
CA VAL A 100 17.84 -7.63 15.73
C VAL A 100 17.85 -9.10 15.30
N SER A 101 18.05 -9.37 14.00
CA SER A 101 18.01 -10.73 13.46
C SER A 101 18.87 -10.87 12.20
N ALA A 102 19.56 -12.00 12.07
CA ALA A 102 20.29 -12.37 10.85
C ALA A 102 19.34 -12.89 9.74
N VAL A 103 18.09 -13.21 10.06
CA VAL A 103 17.10 -13.67 9.10
C VAL A 103 15.82 -12.83 9.25
N THR A 104 15.40 -12.19 8.17
CA THR A 104 14.14 -11.47 8.08
C THR A 104 13.11 -12.34 7.36
N MET A 105 12.02 -12.68 8.04
CA MET A 105 10.94 -13.50 7.48
C MET A 105 9.88 -12.61 6.83
N VAL A 106 9.40 -13.02 5.65
CA VAL A 106 8.40 -12.28 4.87
C VAL A 106 7.31 -13.22 4.40
N GLN A 107 6.05 -12.81 4.54
CA GLN A 107 4.90 -13.50 3.93
C GLN A 107 4.28 -12.60 2.88
N ILE A 108 4.03 -13.14 1.70
CA ILE A 108 3.44 -12.44 0.57
C ILE A 108 2.14 -13.13 0.19
N THR A 109 1.04 -12.38 0.16
CA THR A 109 -0.24 -12.90 -0.32
C THR A 109 -0.55 -12.35 -1.69
N LEU A 110 -0.72 -13.25 -2.66
CA LEU A 110 -1.11 -12.92 -4.03
C LEU A 110 -2.62 -12.91 -4.17
N ILE A 111 -3.13 -11.93 -4.88
CA ILE A 111 -4.55 -11.78 -5.21
C ILE A 111 -4.71 -12.08 -6.69
N PRO A 112 -5.44 -13.16 -7.08
CA PRO A 112 -5.71 -13.48 -8.47
C PRO A 112 -6.53 -12.38 -9.16
N ARG A 113 -6.18 -12.00 -10.38
CA ARG A 113 -6.90 -10.98 -11.16
C ARG A 113 -8.35 -11.40 -11.47
N GLU A 114 -8.62 -12.69 -11.64
CA GLU A 114 -9.98 -13.20 -11.85
C GLU A 114 -10.89 -13.02 -10.64
N GLN A 115 -10.35 -13.07 -9.43
CA GLN A 115 -11.13 -12.89 -8.19
C GLN A 115 -11.41 -11.41 -7.90
N ALA A 116 -10.49 -10.53 -8.24
CA ALA A 116 -10.72 -9.10 -8.16
C ALA A 116 -11.78 -8.62 -9.17
N SER A 117 -11.88 -9.27 -10.33
CA SER A 117 -12.92 -8.95 -11.32
C SER A 117 -14.35 -9.21 -10.83
N GLN A 118 -14.56 -9.98 -9.76
CA GLN A 118 -15.85 -10.18 -9.12
C GLN A 118 -16.07 -9.27 -7.89
N GLN A 119 -15.01 -8.86 -7.21
CA GLN A 119 -15.09 -8.01 -6.01
C GLN A 119 -14.79 -6.52 -6.28
N ASP A 120 -13.98 -6.23 -7.30
CA ASP A 120 -13.52 -4.86 -7.63
C ASP A 120 -14.10 -4.27 -8.93
N ARG A 121 -15.12 -4.89 -9.53
CA ARG A 121 -15.84 -4.22 -10.63
C ARG A 121 -16.53 -2.92 -10.22
N SER A 122 -16.53 -2.61 -8.93
CA SER A 122 -17.02 -1.33 -8.41
C SER A 122 -15.98 -0.21 -8.36
N SER A 123 -14.68 -0.48 -8.56
CA SER A 123 -13.64 0.54 -8.36
C SER A 123 -12.58 0.68 -9.45
N SER A 124 -12.56 -0.16 -10.49
CA SER A 124 -11.48 -0.12 -11.49
C SER A 124 -11.88 0.46 -12.84
N VAL A 125 -12.41 1.69 -12.84
CA VAL A 125 -12.29 2.57 -14.00
C VAL A 125 -11.16 3.54 -13.69
N ALA A 126 -10.03 3.44 -14.38
CA ALA A 126 -8.92 4.36 -14.24
C ALA A 126 -9.41 5.80 -14.39
N GLY A 127 -9.43 6.58 -13.31
CA GLY A 127 -10.01 7.93 -13.24
C GLY A 127 -11.38 8.02 -12.58
N ALA A 128 -11.99 6.91 -12.11
CA ALA A 128 -13.23 6.96 -11.36
C ALA A 128 -13.01 7.55 -9.96
N ASN A 129 -13.95 8.37 -9.52
CA ASN A 129 -13.96 8.90 -8.16
C ASN A 129 -14.12 7.73 -7.16
N PRO A 130 -13.14 7.45 -6.26
CA PRO A 130 -13.21 6.32 -5.33
C PRO A 130 -14.32 6.45 -4.30
N TYR A 131 -14.98 7.60 -4.22
CA TYR A 131 -16.08 7.88 -3.31
C TYR A 131 -17.46 7.48 -3.89
N LEU A 132 -17.53 7.11 -5.17
CA LEU A 132 -18.81 6.74 -5.82
C LEU A 132 -19.03 5.22 -5.82
N ILE A 133 -20.30 4.81 -5.69
CA ILE A 133 -20.71 3.40 -5.76
C ILE A 133 -21.14 3.07 -7.21
N ASP A 134 -20.61 1.96 -7.73
CA ASP A 134 -21.07 1.38 -9.01
C ASP A 134 -22.36 0.56 -8.78
N LEU A 135 -23.36 0.81 -9.60
CA LEU A 135 -24.70 0.28 -9.45
C LEU A 135 -24.96 -1.06 -10.13
N SER A 136 -24.02 -1.63 -10.86
CA SER A 136 -24.29 -2.83 -11.67
C SER A 136 -24.88 -4.00 -10.87
N GLU A 137 -24.56 -4.07 -9.57
CA GLU A 137 -25.03 -5.10 -8.65
C GLU A 137 -26.43 -4.79 -8.05
N TYR A 138 -26.83 -3.52 -7.98
CA TYR A 138 -28.01 -3.04 -7.25
C TYR A 138 -29.22 -2.73 -8.13
N LYS A 139 -29.05 -2.68 -9.46
CA LYS A 139 -30.12 -2.32 -10.42
C LYS A 139 -31.42 -3.15 -10.32
N ARG A 140 -31.33 -4.34 -9.70
CA ARG A 140 -32.48 -5.24 -9.53
C ARG A 140 -33.34 -4.95 -8.30
N HIS A 141 -32.82 -4.18 -7.34
CA HIS A 141 -33.46 -3.96 -6.04
C HIS A 141 -34.26 -2.66 -5.96
N PHE A 142 -34.03 -1.72 -6.88
CA PHE A 142 -34.66 -0.40 -6.84
C PHE A 142 -35.56 -0.17 -8.04
N PRO A 143 -36.60 0.74 -7.91
CA PRO A 143 -37.44 1.09 -9.02
C PRO A 143 -36.67 1.60 -10.23
N LYS A 144 -37.04 1.13 -11.43
CA LYS A 144 -36.33 1.50 -12.68
C LYS A 144 -36.26 3.03 -12.89
N ALA A 145 -37.26 3.77 -12.45
CA ALA A 145 -37.28 5.22 -12.55
C ALA A 145 -36.17 5.87 -11.67
N ALA A 146 -36.00 5.40 -10.43
CA ALA A 146 -34.96 5.86 -9.53
C ALA A 146 -33.58 5.50 -10.07
N VAL A 147 -33.39 4.27 -10.55
CA VAL A 147 -32.14 3.81 -11.19
C VAL A 147 -31.79 4.69 -12.39
N LYS A 148 -32.76 5.03 -13.24
CA LYS A 148 -32.52 5.92 -14.40
C LYS A 148 -32.04 7.31 -13.99
N GLU A 149 -32.60 7.89 -12.94
CA GLU A 149 -32.12 9.18 -12.44
C GLU A 149 -30.72 9.05 -11.78
N PHE A 150 -30.48 7.98 -11.07
CA PHE A 150 -29.14 7.69 -10.53
C PHE A 150 -28.09 7.57 -11.63
N ASP A 151 -28.35 6.79 -12.70
CA ASP A 151 -27.44 6.64 -13.84
C ASP A 151 -27.12 8.02 -14.48
N LYS A 152 -28.08 8.94 -14.57
CA LYS A 152 -27.84 10.31 -15.04
C LYS A 152 -26.96 11.12 -14.08
N GLY A 153 -27.10 10.90 -12.78
CA GLY A 153 -26.22 11.50 -11.78
C GLY A 153 -24.78 11.05 -11.99
N VAL A 154 -24.56 9.74 -12.12
CA VAL A 154 -23.24 9.16 -12.39
C VAL A 154 -22.64 9.70 -13.70
N ASP A 155 -23.44 9.86 -14.76
CA ASP A 155 -22.94 10.41 -16.02
C ASP A 155 -22.58 11.91 -15.88
N ALA A 156 -23.36 12.67 -15.09
CA ALA A 156 -23.05 14.05 -14.78
C ALA A 156 -21.73 14.18 -13.99
N ASP A 157 -21.47 13.26 -13.05
CA ASP A 157 -20.19 13.20 -12.29
C ASP A 157 -19.00 12.93 -13.20
N LYS A 158 -19.10 11.97 -14.12
CA LYS A 158 -18.05 11.73 -15.13
C LYS A 158 -17.73 12.97 -15.94
N GLU A 159 -18.72 13.80 -16.22
CA GLU A 159 -18.58 15.07 -16.94
C GLU A 159 -18.23 16.24 -16.00
N ARG A 160 -18.02 16.00 -14.70
CA ARG A 160 -17.73 17.00 -13.66
C ARG A 160 -18.81 18.06 -13.51
N ARG A 161 -20.07 17.71 -13.80
CA ARG A 161 -21.25 18.55 -13.63
C ARG A 161 -21.93 18.28 -12.29
N THR A 162 -21.23 18.58 -11.20
CA THR A 162 -21.62 18.22 -9.82
C THR A 162 -23.01 18.70 -9.44
N ASP A 163 -23.42 19.94 -9.84
CA ASP A 163 -24.76 20.43 -9.53
C ASP A 163 -25.86 19.66 -10.27
N ASP A 164 -25.58 19.15 -11.46
CA ASP A 164 -26.49 18.29 -12.19
C ASP A 164 -26.57 16.91 -11.54
N ALA A 165 -25.45 16.36 -11.11
CA ALA A 165 -25.38 15.09 -10.41
C ALA A 165 -26.22 15.14 -9.13
N ILE A 166 -26.04 16.15 -8.29
CA ILE A 166 -26.84 16.40 -7.07
C ILE A 166 -28.32 16.34 -7.38
N ARG A 167 -28.80 17.10 -8.38
CA ARG A 167 -30.24 17.13 -8.75
C ARG A 167 -30.75 15.75 -9.16
N HIS A 168 -29.96 14.98 -9.87
CA HIS A 168 -30.33 13.65 -10.30
C HIS A 168 -30.35 12.64 -9.13
N TYR A 169 -29.37 12.69 -8.22
CA TYR A 169 -29.37 11.84 -7.02
C TYR A 169 -30.54 12.18 -6.09
N GLU A 170 -30.83 13.45 -5.86
CA GLU A 170 -32.01 13.88 -5.08
C GLU A 170 -33.33 13.37 -5.70
N LYS A 171 -33.43 13.40 -7.02
CA LYS A 171 -34.59 12.87 -7.73
C LYS A 171 -34.66 11.34 -7.63
N ALA A 172 -33.53 10.64 -7.68
CA ALA A 172 -33.48 9.21 -7.46
C ALA A 172 -33.99 8.85 -6.04
N ILE A 173 -33.51 9.58 -5.02
CA ILE A 173 -33.90 9.41 -3.62
C ILE A 173 -35.39 9.74 -3.41
N SER A 174 -35.91 10.74 -4.11
CA SER A 174 -37.34 11.05 -4.02
C SER A 174 -38.27 9.95 -4.56
N GLN A 175 -37.78 9.16 -5.51
CA GLN A 175 -38.46 8.01 -6.11
C GLN A 175 -38.25 6.71 -5.34
N ALA A 176 -37.13 6.59 -4.62
CA ALA A 176 -36.80 5.47 -3.77
C ALA A 176 -36.04 5.99 -2.53
N PRO A 177 -36.72 6.29 -1.43
CA PRO A 177 -36.12 6.86 -0.22
C PRO A 177 -35.06 5.96 0.45
N ASP A 178 -35.12 4.67 0.19
CA ASP A 178 -34.15 3.65 0.65
C ASP A 178 -32.98 3.44 -0.29
N PHE A 179 -32.85 4.27 -1.34
CA PHE A 179 -31.80 4.16 -2.33
C PHE A 179 -30.44 4.62 -1.76
N TYR A 180 -29.84 3.80 -0.89
CA TYR A 180 -28.58 4.13 -0.21
C TYR A 180 -27.40 4.45 -1.15
N PRO A 181 -27.22 3.81 -2.35
CA PRO A 181 -26.17 4.21 -3.28
C PRO A 181 -26.31 5.66 -3.76
N ALA A 182 -27.54 6.12 -4.03
CA ALA A 182 -27.77 7.51 -4.41
C ALA A 182 -27.42 8.49 -3.27
N ARG A 183 -27.71 8.11 -2.03
CA ARG A 183 -27.31 8.91 -0.85
C ARG A 183 -25.81 8.97 -0.71
N ASN A 184 -25.11 7.84 -0.88
CA ASN A 184 -23.65 7.83 -0.82
C ASN A 184 -23.02 8.73 -1.90
N ASN A 185 -23.50 8.67 -3.14
CA ASN A 185 -22.97 9.50 -4.21
C ASN A 185 -23.33 11.00 -3.99
N LEU A 186 -24.54 11.28 -3.54
CA LEU A 186 -24.96 12.65 -3.15
C LEU A 186 -24.05 13.20 -2.04
N GLY A 187 -23.73 12.38 -1.04
CA GLY A 187 -22.79 12.75 0.02
C GLY A 187 -21.39 13.05 -0.53
N SER A 188 -20.93 12.29 -1.53
CA SER A 188 -19.64 12.53 -2.20
C SER A 188 -19.62 13.84 -2.97
N ASP A 189 -20.73 14.22 -3.59
CA ASP A 189 -20.87 15.49 -4.27
C ASP A 189 -20.86 16.67 -3.30
N TYR A 190 -21.57 16.57 -2.18
CA TYR A 190 -21.50 17.57 -1.11
C TYR A 190 -20.08 17.69 -0.54
N LEU A 191 -19.39 16.55 -0.35
CA LEU A 191 -17.99 16.53 0.08
C LEU A 191 -17.09 17.28 -0.92
N SER A 192 -17.27 17.05 -2.21
CA SER A 192 -16.51 17.74 -3.27
C SER A 192 -16.72 19.26 -3.26
N LYS A 193 -17.91 19.72 -2.82
CA LYS A 193 -18.26 21.12 -2.61
C LYS A 193 -17.82 21.65 -1.24
N SER A 194 -17.19 20.81 -0.41
CA SER A 194 -16.84 21.13 0.98
C SER A 194 -18.05 21.39 1.88
N ASP A 195 -19.23 20.92 1.49
CA ASP A 195 -20.43 20.94 2.31
C ASP A 195 -20.44 19.71 3.23
N PHE A 196 -19.60 19.77 4.25
CA PHE A 196 -19.34 18.64 5.13
C PHE A 196 -20.57 18.21 5.94
N ALA A 197 -21.45 19.14 6.30
CA ALA A 197 -22.64 18.84 7.09
C ALA A 197 -23.66 18.01 6.28
N ASP A 198 -23.89 18.39 5.04
CA ASP A 198 -24.79 17.66 4.15
C ASP A 198 -24.16 16.33 3.70
N ALA A 199 -22.85 16.30 3.44
CA ALA A 199 -22.12 15.06 3.15
C ALA A 199 -22.27 14.06 4.30
N GLN A 200 -21.99 14.48 5.53
CA GLN A 200 -22.12 13.63 6.73
C GLN A 200 -23.52 13.04 6.85
N ARG A 201 -24.57 13.90 6.75
CA ARG A 201 -25.96 13.47 6.84
C ARG A 201 -26.30 12.41 5.80
N GLN A 202 -25.83 12.56 4.55
CA GLN A 202 -26.12 11.58 3.50
C GLN A 202 -25.39 10.25 3.75
N PHE A 203 -24.15 10.26 4.21
CA PHE A 203 -23.42 9.02 4.53
C PHE A 203 -24.02 8.30 5.75
N GLU A 204 -24.43 9.02 6.79
CA GLU A 204 -25.13 8.45 7.95
C GLU A 204 -26.43 7.77 7.53
N GLU A 205 -27.22 8.40 6.66
CA GLU A 205 -28.43 7.81 6.11
C GLU A 205 -28.13 6.60 5.21
N ALA A 206 -27.07 6.63 4.41
CA ALA A 206 -26.65 5.47 3.61
C ALA A 206 -26.31 4.26 4.51
N ILE A 207 -25.56 4.48 5.60
CA ILE A 207 -25.22 3.46 6.59
C ILE A 207 -26.49 2.94 7.30
N ARG A 208 -27.40 3.83 7.67
CA ARG A 208 -28.66 3.43 8.32
C ARG A 208 -29.48 2.50 7.43
N LEU A 209 -29.50 2.74 6.11
CA LEU A 209 -30.22 1.94 5.12
C LEU A 209 -29.51 0.65 4.77
N ASN A 210 -28.18 0.67 4.67
CA ASN A 210 -27.38 -0.52 4.43
C ASN A 210 -26.13 -0.53 5.31
N LYS A 211 -26.19 -1.31 6.40
CA LYS A 211 -25.11 -1.43 7.38
C LYS A 211 -23.89 -2.22 6.86
N ASP A 212 -24.01 -2.87 5.72
CA ASP A 212 -22.93 -3.68 5.15
C ASP A 212 -22.19 -2.95 4.01
N ASP A 213 -22.65 -1.73 3.66
CA ASP A 213 -21.97 -0.89 2.68
C ASP A 213 -20.73 -0.21 3.27
N SER A 214 -19.57 -0.87 3.15
CA SER A 214 -18.30 -0.35 3.62
C SER A 214 -17.93 1.02 3.06
N GLN A 215 -18.40 1.36 1.83
CA GLN A 215 -18.06 2.62 1.18
C GLN A 215 -18.64 3.82 1.93
N ALA A 216 -19.89 3.70 2.40
CA ALA A 216 -20.52 4.77 3.19
C ALA A 216 -19.78 5.02 4.51
N TYR A 217 -19.24 3.97 5.17
CA TYR A 217 -18.38 4.12 6.35
C TYR A 217 -17.06 4.84 6.01
N PHE A 218 -16.41 4.47 4.92
CA PHE A 218 -15.16 5.13 4.51
C PHE A 218 -15.38 6.61 4.19
N ASN A 219 -16.45 6.93 3.50
CA ASN A 219 -16.78 8.30 3.15
C ASN A 219 -17.15 9.14 4.38
N LEU A 220 -17.92 8.57 5.31
CA LEU A 220 -18.22 9.23 6.59
C LEU A 220 -16.95 9.46 7.42
N GLY A 221 -16.10 8.45 7.52
CA GLY A 221 -14.82 8.57 8.22
C GLY A 221 -13.91 9.64 7.63
N ASN A 222 -13.92 9.79 6.30
CA ASN A 222 -13.18 10.87 5.63
C ASN A 222 -13.74 12.26 6.02
N VAL A 223 -15.06 12.45 5.99
CA VAL A 223 -15.70 13.72 6.41
C VAL A 223 -15.35 14.03 7.86
N LEU A 224 -15.47 13.06 8.76
CA LEU A 224 -15.13 13.25 10.18
C LEU A 224 -13.66 13.60 10.37
N THR A 225 -12.76 13.01 9.58
CA THR A 225 -11.32 13.35 9.59
C THR A 225 -11.11 14.80 9.15
N LEU A 226 -11.78 15.22 8.08
CA LEU A 226 -11.67 16.59 7.54
C LEU A 226 -12.22 17.64 8.50
N THR A 227 -13.28 17.32 9.24
CA THR A 227 -13.91 18.20 10.24
C THR A 227 -13.24 18.14 11.61
N GLY A 228 -12.22 17.28 11.80
CA GLY A 228 -11.43 17.21 13.02
C GLY A 228 -12.00 16.29 14.11
N HIS A 229 -13.05 15.53 13.83
CA HIS A 229 -13.63 14.55 14.75
C HIS A 229 -12.88 13.21 14.68
N LEU A 230 -11.59 13.22 15.10
CA LEU A 230 -10.65 12.15 14.81
C LEU A 230 -10.99 10.82 15.48
N GLU A 231 -11.49 10.83 16.71
CA GLU A 231 -11.89 9.62 17.45
C GLU A 231 -13.10 8.93 16.80
N ASP A 232 -14.10 9.73 16.39
CA ASP A 232 -15.28 9.19 15.69
C ASP A 232 -14.89 8.68 14.30
N ALA A 233 -14.00 9.40 13.62
CA ALA A 233 -13.49 8.99 12.31
C ALA A 233 -12.78 7.63 12.39
N ALA A 234 -11.91 7.42 13.39
CA ALA A 234 -11.22 6.15 13.59
C ALA A 234 -12.22 5.00 13.73
N ARG A 235 -13.17 5.15 14.65
CA ARG A 235 -14.20 4.15 14.91
C ARG A 235 -15.01 3.81 13.66
N VAL A 236 -15.40 4.81 12.89
CA VAL A 236 -16.21 4.63 11.67
C VAL A 236 -15.38 3.96 10.57
N LEU A 237 -14.11 4.35 10.37
CA LEU A 237 -13.21 3.72 9.40
C LEU A 237 -12.92 2.25 9.75
N GLU A 238 -12.71 1.95 11.04
CA GLU A 238 -12.54 0.58 11.52
C GLU A 238 -13.77 -0.28 11.25
N GLN A 239 -14.98 0.24 11.50
CA GLN A 239 -16.23 -0.44 11.14
C GLN A 239 -16.32 -0.71 9.62
N GLY A 240 -15.87 0.23 8.80
CA GLY A 240 -15.78 0.03 7.35
C GLY A 240 -14.80 -1.09 6.98
N LEU A 241 -13.65 -1.17 7.65
CA LEU A 241 -12.66 -2.24 7.46
C LEU A 241 -13.14 -3.59 8.02
N GLU A 242 -13.96 -3.65 9.08
CA GLU A 242 -14.62 -4.88 9.50
C GLU A 242 -15.51 -5.48 8.39
N LYS A 243 -16.17 -4.61 7.60
CA LYS A 243 -16.98 -5.03 6.45
C LYS A 243 -16.12 -5.41 5.23
N ARG A 244 -15.02 -4.70 5.01
CA ARG A 244 -14.10 -4.92 3.89
C ARG A 244 -12.65 -4.83 4.37
N PRO A 245 -12.09 -5.89 4.96
CA PRO A 245 -10.73 -5.89 5.53
C PRO A 245 -9.62 -5.60 4.50
N ASN A 246 -9.84 -5.97 3.23
CA ASN A 246 -8.86 -5.79 2.14
C ASN A 246 -9.15 -4.51 1.32
N SER A 247 -9.63 -3.45 1.94
CA SER A 247 -9.85 -2.18 1.25
C SER A 247 -8.60 -1.32 1.31
N ALA A 248 -7.86 -1.22 0.20
CA ALA A 248 -6.74 -0.29 0.08
C ALA A 248 -7.16 1.16 0.41
N PHE A 249 -8.35 1.56 -0.06
CA PHE A 249 -8.91 2.87 0.23
C PHE A 249 -9.24 3.07 1.72
N GLY A 250 -9.82 2.06 2.39
CA GLY A 250 -10.08 2.11 3.83
C GLY A 250 -8.80 2.27 4.64
N HIS A 251 -7.76 1.49 4.34
CA HIS A 251 -6.46 1.60 4.98
C HIS A 251 -5.80 2.95 4.68
N PHE A 252 -5.89 3.46 3.47
CA PHE A 252 -5.39 4.80 3.13
C PHE A 252 -6.06 5.89 3.98
N LEU A 253 -7.38 5.85 4.13
CA LEU A 253 -8.10 6.82 4.95
C LEU A 253 -7.71 6.73 6.44
N LEU A 254 -7.59 5.51 6.97
CA LEU A 254 -7.17 5.30 8.35
C LEU A 254 -5.71 5.75 8.58
N GLY A 255 -4.82 5.48 7.62
CA GLY A 255 -3.46 5.98 7.64
C GLY A 255 -3.39 7.51 7.60
N SER A 256 -4.22 8.14 6.76
CA SER A 256 -4.34 9.60 6.67
C SER A 256 -4.85 10.22 7.98
N LEU A 257 -5.83 9.59 8.60
CA LEU A 257 -6.37 9.99 9.90
C LEU A 257 -5.28 9.92 10.98
N TYR A 258 -4.57 8.80 11.09
CA TYR A 258 -3.53 8.63 12.10
C TYR A 258 -2.35 9.59 11.89
N SER A 259 -1.98 9.88 10.64
CA SER A 259 -0.98 10.91 10.33
C SER A 259 -1.44 12.28 10.87
N ARG A 260 -2.69 12.64 10.61
CA ARG A 260 -3.27 13.91 11.11
C ARG A 260 -3.38 13.96 12.65
N ALA A 261 -3.56 12.82 13.30
CA ALA A 261 -3.59 12.67 14.75
C ALA A 261 -2.18 12.63 15.38
N GLY A 262 -1.10 12.68 14.57
CA GLY A 262 0.27 12.53 15.05
C GLY A 262 0.65 11.12 15.50
N GLN A 263 -0.16 10.13 15.16
CA GLN A 263 0.05 8.72 15.51
C GLN A 263 0.83 8.02 14.38
N ASN A 264 2.08 8.44 14.20
CA ASN A 264 2.89 8.14 13.02
C ASN A 264 3.10 6.64 12.77
N ALA A 265 3.32 5.84 13.81
CA ALA A 265 3.51 4.39 13.65
C ALA A 265 2.24 3.67 13.14
N GLN A 266 1.05 4.15 13.52
CA GLN A 266 -0.22 3.62 13.04
C GLN A 266 -0.50 4.11 11.61
N ALA A 267 -0.14 5.37 11.31
CA ALA A 267 -0.21 5.93 9.98
C ALA A 267 0.64 5.13 8.99
N GLU A 268 1.92 4.90 9.31
CA GLU A 268 2.86 4.14 8.47
C GLU A 268 2.30 2.74 8.17
N ARG A 269 1.89 1.99 9.21
CA ARG A 269 1.35 0.65 9.04
C ARG A 269 0.15 0.61 8.11
N ASN A 270 -0.83 1.50 8.30
CA ASN A 270 -2.02 1.52 7.47
C ASN A 270 -1.72 1.97 6.03
N LEU A 271 -0.82 2.93 5.83
CA LEU A 271 -0.40 3.34 4.49
C LEU A 271 0.36 2.21 3.76
N GLU A 272 1.21 1.47 4.46
CA GLU A 272 1.87 0.29 3.90
C GLU A 272 0.85 -0.81 3.53
N ASP A 273 -0.15 -1.05 4.38
CA ASP A 273 -1.21 -2.00 4.06
C ASP A 273 -2.04 -1.56 2.85
N ALA A 274 -2.29 -0.26 2.70
CA ALA A 274 -2.92 0.28 1.49
C ALA A 274 -2.09 0.00 0.23
N LEU A 275 -0.76 0.19 0.26
CA LEU A 275 0.12 -0.10 -0.89
C LEU A 275 0.26 -1.59 -1.19
N LYS A 276 0.22 -2.46 -0.17
CA LYS A 276 0.20 -3.91 -0.38
C LYS A 276 -1.06 -4.36 -1.13
N LEU A 277 -2.18 -3.71 -0.83
CA LEU A 277 -3.47 -4.02 -1.45
C LEU A 277 -3.62 -3.38 -2.83
N ASP A 278 -3.17 -2.13 -2.99
CA ASP A 278 -3.20 -1.41 -4.26
C ASP A 278 -1.96 -0.51 -4.43
N PRO A 279 -0.91 -0.99 -5.11
CA PRO A 279 0.30 -0.22 -5.37
C PRO A 279 0.10 0.89 -6.42
N THR A 280 -1.10 1.04 -6.99
CA THR A 280 -1.39 2.06 -8.01
C THR A 280 -1.94 3.36 -7.41
N MET A 281 -1.88 3.54 -6.09
CA MET A 281 -2.36 4.72 -5.38
C MET A 281 -1.23 5.75 -5.15
N PRO A 282 -1.01 6.74 -6.04
CA PRO A 282 0.12 7.67 -5.94
C PRO A 282 0.10 8.51 -4.65
N GLN A 283 -1.10 8.83 -4.14
CA GLN A 283 -1.28 9.60 -2.92
C GLN A 283 -0.73 8.89 -1.68
N VAL A 284 -0.72 7.57 -1.64
CA VAL A 284 -0.22 6.80 -0.49
C VAL A 284 1.31 6.92 -0.39
N TYR A 285 2.02 6.78 -1.51
CA TYR A 285 3.47 7.01 -1.57
C TYR A 285 3.84 8.40 -1.08
N LEU A 286 3.12 9.42 -1.56
CA LEU A 286 3.38 10.81 -1.17
C LEU A 286 3.11 11.06 0.31
N GLN A 287 2.12 10.39 0.88
CA GLN A 287 1.82 10.49 2.31
C GLN A 287 2.91 9.81 3.16
N LEU A 288 3.41 8.64 2.76
CA LEU A 288 4.56 8.00 3.40
C LEU A 288 5.82 8.86 3.32
N VAL A 289 6.08 9.48 2.16
CA VAL A 289 7.20 10.43 2.01
C VAL A 289 7.07 11.58 3.01
N ASN A 290 5.90 12.19 3.13
CA ASN A 290 5.68 13.29 4.08
C ASN A 290 5.90 12.81 5.53
N LEU A 291 5.34 11.66 5.90
CA LEU A 291 5.50 11.06 7.22
C LEU A 291 6.98 10.84 7.56
N TYR A 292 7.76 10.26 6.65
CA TYR A 292 9.19 10.03 6.85
C TYR A 292 9.99 11.34 6.96
N LEU A 293 9.60 12.37 6.21
CA LEU A 293 10.24 13.68 6.29
C LEU A 293 9.95 14.38 7.63
N GLU A 294 8.73 14.29 8.13
CA GLU A 294 8.34 14.81 9.44
C GLU A 294 9.10 14.14 10.58
N GLU A 295 9.37 12.84 10.46
CA GLU A 295 10.17 12.07 11.41
C GLU A 295 11.70 12.17 11.19
N ASN A 296 12.15 13.00 10.24
CA ASN A 296 13.55 13.12 9.82
C ASN A 296 14.17 11.81 9.30
N ARG A 297 13.37 10.87 8.85
CA ARG A 297 13.74 9.58 8.23
C ARG A 297 14.03 9.76 6.74
N LYS A 298 15.09 10.52 6.44
CA LYS A 298 15.41 10.93 5.06
C LYS A 298 15.70 9.76 4.12
N ALA A 299 16.29 8.68 4.63
CA ALA A 299 16.63 7.53 3.81
C ALA A 299 15.38 6.82 3.28
N GLU A 300 14.38 6.65 4.16
CA GLU A 300 13.10 6.07 3.82
C GLU A 300 12.30 6.97 2.89
N ALA A 301 12.30 8.28 3.12
CA ALA A 301 11.66 9.24 2.21
C ALA A 301 12.27 9.19 0.79
N ILE A 302 13.59 9.04 0.67
CA ILE A 302 14.28 8.87 -0.62
C ILE A 302 13.86 7.56 -1.28
N SER A 303 13.83 6.46 -0.52
CA SER A 303 13.40 5.14 -1.03
C SER A 303 11.98 5.20 -1.57
N GLU A 304 11.07 5.80 -0.80
CA GLU A 304 9.66 5.90 -1.17
C GLU A 304 9.43 6.80 -2.39
N LEU A 305 10.18 7.92 -2.50
CA LEU A 305 10.16 8.77 -3.70
C LEU A 305 10.66 8.04 -4.94
N GLN A 306 11.67 7.18 -4.80
CA GLN A 306 12.17 6.37 -5.91
C GLN A 306 11.14 5.32 -6.35
N ALA A 307 10.50 4.63 -5.38
CA ALA A 307 9.41 3.70 -5.64
C ALA A 307 8.24 4.40 -6.35
N PHE A 308 7.84 5.58 -5.86
CA PHE A 308 6.83 6.40 -6.52
C PHE A 308 7.19 6.73 -7.97
N LEU A 309 8.41 7.23 -8.22
CA LEU A 309 8.86 7.63 -9.56
C LEU A 309 9.01 6.45 -10.52
N HIS A 310 9.28 5.26 -9.99
CA HIS A 310 9.27 4.02 -10.76
C HIS A 310 7.85 3.59 -11.14
N ALA A 311 6.92 3.63 -10.19
CA ALA A 311 5.52 3.27 -10.44
C ALA A 311 4.79 4.31 -11.31
N PHE A 312 5.16 5.59 -11.17
CA PHE A 312 4.54 6.72 -11.87
C PHE A 312 5.59 7.58 -12.57
N PRO A 313 6.20 7.09 -13.68
CA PRO A 313 7.24 7.82 -14.42
C PRO A 313 6.73 9.13 -15.02
N GLU A 314 5.41 9.20 -15.26
CA GLU A 314 4.69 10.38 -15.77
C GLU A 314 3.45 10.63 -14.91
N GLY A 315 3.08 11.90 -14.73
CA GLY A 315 1.90 12.28 -13.96
C GLY A 315 2.03 13.63 -13.27
N ALA A 316 0.95 14.13 -12.71
CA ALA A 316 0.85 15.46 -12.12
C ALA A 316 1.85 15.67 -10.95
N PHE A 317 2.15 14.66 -10.17
CA PHE A 317 3.04 14.74 -9.01
C PHE A 317 4.50 14.43 -9.33
N THR A 318 4.78 13.79 -10.46
CA THR A 318 6.12 13.32 -10.86
C THR A 318 7.19 14.43 -10.92
N PRO A 319 6.93 15.62 -11.50
CA PRO A 319 7.92 16.69 -11.53
C PRO A 319 8.31 17.15 -10.13
N LYS A 320 7.34 17.29 -9.23
CA LYS A 320 7.57 17.69 -7.85
C LYS A 320 8.33 16.62 -7.05
N ALA A 321 7.97 15.36 -7.23
CA ALA A 321 8.66 14.22 -6.60
C ALA A 321 10.15 14.17 -7.01
N ARG A 322 10.46 14.35 -8.30
CA ARG A 322 11.86 14.44 -8.79
C ARG A 322 12.61 15.61 -8.16
N GLN A 323 11.97 16.77 -8.02
CA GLN A 323 12.60 17.94 -7.38
C GLN A 323 12.93 17.66 -5.91
N VAL A 324 11.99 17.09 -5.15
CA VAL A 324 12.18 16.74 -3.74
C VAL A 324 13.29 15.70 -3.60
N LEU A 325 13.27 14.63 -4.40
CA LEU A 325 14.29 13.60 -4.39
C LEU A 325 15.69 14.19 -4.62
N LYS A 326 15.86 15.04 -5.64
CA LYS A 326 17.13 15.71 -5.93
C LYS A 326 17.62 16.54 -4.75
N LYS A 327 16.72 17.28 -4.09
CA LYS A 327 17.05 18.09 -2.90
C LYS A 327 17.55 17.22 -1.76
N LEU A 328 16.85 16.13 -1.43
CA LEU A 328 17.22 15.22 -0.35
C LEU A 328 18.56 14.51 -0.59
N GLN A 329 18.85 14.18 -1.85
CA GLN A 329 20.12 13.56 -2.24
C GLN A 329 21.30 14.53 -2.10
N LEU A 330 21.11 15.82 -2.38
CA LEU A 330 22.14 16.86 -2.21
C LEU A 330 22.41 17.18 -0.73
N GLU A 331 21.42 17.06 0.14
CA GLU A 331 21.54 17.26 1.58
C GLU A 331 22.15 16.06 2.33
N ARG A 332 22.42 14.94 1.63
CA ARG A 332 23.14 13.82 2.21
C ARG A 332 24.56 14.29 2.52
N PRO A 333 25.04 14.26 3.78
CA PRO A 333 26.45 14.51 4.05
C PRO A 333 27.26 13.51 3.23
N ALA A 334 28.24 13.98 2.47
CA ALA A 334 29.17 13.12 1.77
C ALA A 334 29.67 12.10 2.80
N ALA A 335 29.32 10.82 2.57
CA ALA A 335 29.80 9.74 3.41
C ALA A 335 31.32 9.93 3.54
N ALA A 336 31.76 10.14 4.76
CA ALA A 336 33.15 10.40 5.04
C ALA A 336 33.98 9.29 4.40
N SER A 337 34.62 9.61 3.29
CA SER A 337 35.70 8.84 2.74
C SER A 337 36.84 8.92 3.75
N ARG A 338 36.93 7.95 4.63
CA ARG A 338 38.12 7.60 5.39
C ARG A 338 38.34 6.10 5.39
#